data_f371207e7913d874ad590cb262e1d70b
#
_entry.id   f371207e7913d874ad590cb262e1d70b
#
_cell.length_a   1.000
_cell.length_b   1.000
_cell.length_c   1.000
_cell.angle_alpha   90.00
_cell.angle_beta   90.00
_cell.angle_gamma   90.00
#
_symmetry.space_group_name_H-M   'P 1'
#
loop_
_entity.id
_entity.type
_entity.pdbx_description
1 polymer ?
#
loop_
_entity_poly.entity_id
_entity_poly.type
_entity_poly.pdbx_seq_one_letter_code
_entity_poly.pdbx_strand_id
1 'polypeptide(L)'
;FDHESGAGGGMVDLIKHQNKNPKDFLDEMGINEEFKEQSPIQSVKVVARYSYKDAENNDSYEVIRFEPKTFRQRRYDPFTKKWVNGLGNTTPLPYQLPEIISRETEVIYICEGEKDCDFLADKGLLATCNSGGAGNWKPTLNEHFREREVVILPDLDKAGEKHGRLVASELQPFAKSIKIVELPVGDKGDVYDFFNGGGSVESLQKLVDETPVLQGEVEKPQPFQSWQIIDPFLLPKRDFIYGSFCRGYCSLTVSPGGVGKSLLSLSQAISCATGKGFLGVTPKKPYKVIYYNSEDPIDELQRRTLAVLQHFEIDQSEIENQLFLASG
;
A
#
# COMPACT_ATOMS: atom_id res chain seq x y z
N PHE A 1 -0.60 2.92 -17.73
CA PHE A 1 -1.57 1.87 -18.04
C PHE A 1 -2.17 2.18 -19.41
N ASP A 2 -1.99 1.28 -20.37
CA ASP A 2 -2.61 1.40 -21.69
C ASP A 2 -4.01 0.79 -21.65
N HIS A 3 -5.03 1.62 -21.89
CA HIS A 3 -6.43 1.18 -21.83
C HIS A 3 -6.84 0.32 -23.03
N GLU A 4 -6.13 0.36 -24.15
CA GLU A 4 -6.45 -0.43 -25.35
C GLU A 4 -5.86 -1.84 -25.29
N SER A 5 -4.64 -1.99 -24.76
CA SER A 5 -3.98 -3.30 -24.64
C SER A 5 -4.19 -3.97 -23.28
N GLY A 6 -4.70 -3.27 -22.28
CA GLY A 6 -4.85 -3.74 -20.91
C GLY A 6 -3.51 -3.96 -20.19
N ALA A 7 -2.40 -3.48 -20.75
CA ALA A 7 -1.08 -3.60 -20.19
C ALA A 7 -0.77 -2.41 -19.27
N GLY A 8 -0.33 -2.70 -18.06
CA GLY A 8 0.13 -1.71 -17.09
C GLY A 8 1.41 -2.18 -16.46
N GLY A 9 2.36 -1.27 -16.26
CA GLY A 9 3.64 -1.61 -15.64
C GLY A 9 4.49 -0.37 -15.41
N GLY A 10 5.63 -0.57 -14.75
CA GLY A 10 6.65 0.47 -14.57
C GLY A 10 7.54 0.64 -15.80
N MET A 11 8.56 1.49 -15.66
CA MET A 11 9.54 1.79 -16.73
C MET A 11 10.19 0.51 -17.32
N VAL A 12 10.44 -0.50 -16.49
CA VAL A 12 11.02 -1.79 -16.93
C VAL A 12 10.06 -2.53 -17.87
N ASP A 13 8.76 -2.50 -17.60
CA ASP A 13 7.76 -3.15 -18.44
C ASP A 13 7.59 -2.42 -19.77
N LEU A 14 7.69 -1.08 -19.76
CA LEU A 14 7.69 -0.25 -20.96
C LEU A 14 8.89 -0.57 -21.87
N ILE A 15 10.09 -0.71 -21.27
CA ILE A 15 11.31 -1.06 -22.02
C ILE A 15 11.18 -2.45 -22.66
N LYS A 16 10.61 -3.42 -21.93
CA LYS A 16 10.34 -4.76 -22.45
C LYS A 16 9.31 -4.75 -23.56
N HIS A 17 8.29 -3.89 -23.48
CA HIS A 17 7.25 -3.75 -24.51
C HIS A 17 7.83 -3.24 -25.84
N GLN A 18 8.94 -2.49 -25.79
CA GLN A 18 9.69 -2.05 -26.97
C GLN A 18 10.69 -3.09 -27.49
N ASN A 19 10.61 -4.35 -27.06
CA ASN A 19 11.55 -5.43 -27.39
C ASN A 19 13.02 -5.10 -27.06
N LYS A 20 13.25 -4.22 -26.08
CA LYS A 20 14.58 -3.90 -25.57
C LYS A 20 14.85 -4.65 -24.27
N ASN A 21 16.09 -5.08 -24.07
CA ASN A 21 16.49 -5.61 -22.78
C ASN A 21 16.65 -4.44 -21.79
N PRO A 22 15.91 -4.42 -20.67
CA PRO A 22 16.00 -3.33 -19.70
C PRO A 22 17.40 -3.12 -19.12
N LYS A 23 18.17 -4.20 -18.98
CA LYS A 23 19.54 -4.13 -18.47
C LYS A 23 20.44 -3.39 -19.45
N ASP A 24 20.44 -3.82 -20.72
CA ASP A 24 21.27 -3.21 -21.76
C ASP A 24 20.92 -1.74 -21.95
N PHE A 25 19.63 -1.40 -21.87
CA PHE A 25 19.14 -0.02 -21.97
C PHE A 25 19.59 0.86 -20.79
N LEU A 26 19.60 0.31 -19.57
CA LEU A 26 20.04 1.03 -18.37
C LEU A 26 21.57 1.09 -18.29
N ASP A 27 22.28 0.05 -18.80
CA ASP A 27 23.73 0.03 -18.93
C ASP A 27 24.21 1.11 -19.91
N GLU A 28 23.55 1.25 -21.07
CA GLU A 28 23.81 2.33 -22.03
C GLU A 28 23.59 3.73 -21.42
N MET A 29 22.66 3.85 -20.47
CA MET A 29 22.35 5.11 -19.77
C MET A 29 23.25 5.37 -18.54
N GLY A 30 24.17 4.47 -18.20
CA GLY A 30 25.06 4.62 -17.05
C GLY A 30 24.34 4.63 -15.69
N ILE A 31 23.15 4.00 -15.61
CA ILE A 31 22.29 4.02 -14.40
C ILE A 31 22.53 2.79 -13.50
N ASN A 32 23.55 1.99 -13.78
CA ASN A 32 23.69 0.62 -13.30
C ASN A 32 24.27 0.38 -11.91
N GLU A 33 24.69 1.36 -11.16
CA GLU A 33 25.28 1.06 -9.84
C GLU A 33 24.26 0.60 -8.78
N GLU A 34 22.95 0.73 -9.02
CA GLU A 34 21.92 0.33 -8.06
C GLU A 34 20.81 -0.61 -8.58
N PHE A 35 20.88 -0.99 -9.85
CA PHE A 35 19.91 -1.96 -10.37
C PHE A 35 20.38 -3.38 -10.01
N LYS A 36 20.08 -3.81 -8.77
CA LYS A 36 20.09 -5.24 -8.47
C LYS A 36 19.08 -5.87 -9.40
N GLU A 37 19.56 -6.74 -10.32
CA GLU A 37 18.69 -7.64 -11.04
C GLU A 37 17.65 -8.15 -10.05
N GLN A 38 16.38 -7.89 -10.31
CA GLN A 38 15.36 -8.70 -9.67
C GLN A 38 15.71 -10.12 -10.05
N SER A 39 16.17 -10.89 -9.07
CA SER A 39 16.50 -12.31 -9.20
C SER A 39 15.49 -12.95 -10.13
N PRO A 40 15.90 -13.91 -11.00
CA PRO A 40 15.00 -14.55 -11.96
C PRO A 40 13.71 -14.86 -11.24
N ILE A 41 12.56 -14.55 -11.84
CA ILE A 41 11.21 -14.67 -11.27
C ILE A 41 11.21 -15.95 -10.44
N GLN A 42 11.45 -15.80 -9.12
CA GLN A 42 11.36 -16.93 -8.22
C GLN A 42 9.96 -17.44 -8.43
N SER A 43 9.82 -18.69 -8.77
CA SER A 43 8.53 -19.33 -9.00
C SER A 43 7.68 -19.06 -7.75
N VAL A 44 6.76 -18.10 -7.88
CA VAL A 44 5.92 -17.66 -6.78
C VAL A 44 5.02 -18.85 -6.43
N LYS A 45 5.31 -19.51 -5.31
CA LYS A 45 4.57 -20.68 -4.86
C LYS A 45 3.35 -20.22 -4.07
N VAL A 46 2.18 -20.72 -4.44
CA VAL A 46 0.97 -20.56 -3.61
C VAL A 46 1.16 -21.36 -2.32
N VAL A 47 1.07 -20.67 -1.18
CA VAL A 47 1.20 -21.28 0.16
C VAL A 47 -0.17 -21.55 0.76
N ALA A 48 -1.12 -20.62 0.61
CA ALA A 48 -2.47 -20.76 1.13
C ALA A 48 -3.48 -20.00 0.28
N ARG A 49 -4.76 -20.41 0.38
CA ARG A 49 -5.92 -19.73 -0.19
C ARG A 49 -6.98 -19.59 0.88
N TYR A 50 -7.45 -18.38 1.08
CA TYR A 50 -8.47 -18.04 2.06
C TYR A 50 -9.70 -17.56 1.32
N SER A 51 -10.76 -18.36 1.34
CA SER A 51 -12.03 -18.02 0.67
C SER A 51 -12.89 -17.18 1.59
N TYR A 52 -13.33 -16.04 1.09
CA TYR A 52 -14.31 -15.17 1.72
C TYR A 52 -15.67 -15.46 1.11
N LYS A 53 -16.61 -15.85 1.95
CA LYS A 53 -17.94 -16.30 1.55
C LYS A 53 -19.01 -15.34 2.02
N ASP A 54 -20.08 -15.25 1.24
CA ASP A 54 -21.27 -14.50 1.62
C ASP A 54 -22.13 -15.21 2.70
N ALA A 55 -23.23 -14.60 3.09
CA ALA A 55 -24.12 -15.14 4.11
C ALA A 55 -24.75 -16.48 3.72
N GLU A 56 -24.89 -16.75 2.43
CA GLU A 56 -25.42 -17.97 1.85
C GLU A 56 -24.35 -19.03 1.60
N ASN A 57 -23.11 -18.78 2.08
CA ASN A 57 -21.95 -19.66 1.95
C ASN A 57 -21.42 -19.82 0.49
N ASN A 58 -21.73 -18.87 -0.40
CA ASN A 58 -21.15 -18.82 -1.74
C ASN A 58 -19.80 -18.10 -1.71
N ASP A 59 -18.89 -18.50 -2.57
CA ASP A 59 -17.60 -17.83 -2.74
C ASP A 59 -17.80 -16.43 -3.32
N SER A 60 -17.35 -15.40 -2.59
CA SER A 60 -17.36 -14.00 -3.01
C SER A 60 -15.99 -13.59 -3.57
N TYR A 61 -14.96 -13.75 -2.79
CA TYR A 61 -13.59 -13.51 -3.18
C TYR A 61 -12.61 -14.36 -2.37
N GLU A 62 -11.37 -14.42 -2.80
CA GLU A 62 -10.31 -15.09 -2.05
C GLU A 62 -9.05 -14.23 -1.92
N VAL A 63 -8.31 -14.48 -0.86
CA VAL A 63 -6.95 -14.00 -0.63
C VAL A 63 -6.00 -15.15 -0.83
N ILE A 64 -5.00 -14.97 -1.70
CA ILE A 64 -3.98 -15.97 -2.00
C ILE A 64 -2.66 -15.52 -1.42
N ARG A 65 -2.10 -16.33 -0.54
CA ARG A 65 -0.77 -16.13 0.04
C ARG A 65 0.28 -16.86 -0.78
N PHE A 66 1.37 -16.17 -1.06
CA PHE A 66 2.49 -16.70 -1.83
C PHE A 66 3.78 -16.71 -1.02
N GLU A 67 4.75 -17.46 -1.51
CA GLU A 67 6.14 -17.41 -1.07
C GLU A 67 7.03 -17.00 -2.27
N PRO A 68 7.90 -15.94 -2.11
CA PRO A 68 8.09 -15.07 -0.92
C PRO A 68 6.80 -14.34 -0.51
N LYS A 69 6.66 -14.01 0.80
CA LYS A 69 5.44 -13.48 1.42
C LYS A 69 4.86 -12.31 0.62
N THR A 70 3.86 -12.61 -0.19
CA THR A 70 3.01 -11.64 -0.90
C THR A 70 1.58 -12.13 -0.90
N PHE A 71 0.64 -11.23 -1.11
CA PHE A 71 -0.78 -11.56 -1.14
C PHE A 71 -1.41 -11.00 -2.41
N ARG A 72 -2.34 -11.76 -2.98
CA ARG A 72 -3.18 -11.31 -4.09
C ARG A 72 -4.63 -11.60 -3.77
N GLN A 73 -5.50 -10.71 -4.18
CA GLN A 73 -6.94 -10.87 -4.05
C GLN A 73 -7.54 -11.11 -5.43
N ARG A 74 -8.55 -11.98 -5.49
CA ARG A 74 -9.36 -12.17 -6.69
C ARG A 74 -10.81 -12.42 -6.30
N ARG A 75 -11.74 -11.90 -7.08
CA ARG A 75 -13.17 -12.10 -6.89
C ARG A 75 -13.70 -13.20 -7.80
N TYR A 76 -14.75 -13.83 -7.35
CA TYR A 76 -15.53 -14.74 -8.20
C TYR A 76 -16.54 -13.93 -9.02
N ASP A 77 -16.55 -14.12 -10.34
CA ASP A 77 -17.54 -13.53 -11.22
C ASP A 77 -18.63 -14.59 -11.51
N PRO A 78 -19.85 -14.41 -10.97
CA PRO A 78 -20.94 -15.37 -11.10
C PRO A 78 -21.47 -15.50 -12.54
N PHE A 79 -21.28 -14.47 -13.39
CA PHE A 79 -21.73 -14.51 -14.79
C PHE A 79 -20.79 -15.32 -15.66
N THR A 80 -19.49 -15.09 -15.56
CA THR A 80 -18.48 -15.83 -16.32
C THR A 80 -18.05 -17.13 -15.66
N LYS A 81 -18.43 -17.34 -14.39
CA LYS A 81 -18.02 -18.47 -13.52
C LYS A 81 -16.48 -18.58 -13.43
N LYS A 82 -15.80 -17.45 -13.39
CA LYS A 82 -14.33 -17.38 -13.34
C LYS A 82 -13.84 -16.47 -12.22
N TRP A 83 -12.63 -16.75 -11.77
CA TRP A 83 -11.92 -15.88 -10.85
C TRP A 83 -11.24 -14.74 -11.62
N VAL A 84 -11.46 -13.50 -11.18
CA VAL A 84 -10.93 -12.27 -11.75
C VAL A 84 -10.03 -11.57 -10.75
N ASN A 85 -8.83 -11.17 -11.13
CA ASN A 85 -7.89 -10.49 -10.25
C ASN A 85 -8.44 -9.17 -9.72
N GLY A 86 -8.16 -8.90 -8.43
CA GLY A 86 -8.66 -7.75 -7.70
C GLY A 86 -10.12 -7.86 -7.28
N LEU A 87 -10.49 -7.07 -6.28
CA LEU A 87 -11.86 -7.08 -5.72
C LEU A 87 -12.86 -6.29 -6.56
N GLY A 88 -12.40 -5.30 -7.36
CA GLY A 88 -13.32 -4.42 -8.09
C GLY A 88 -14.32 -3.75 -7.14
N ASN A 89 -15.60 -3.89 -7.44
CA ASN A 89 -16.70 -3.35 -6.61
C ASN A 89 -17.24 -4.37 -5.59
N THR A 90 -16.55 -5.49 -5.34
CA THR A 90 -16.98 -6.47 -4.35
C THR A 90 -16.89 -5.88 -2.95
N THR A 91 -17.99 -5.95 -2.20
CA THR A 91 -18.03 -5.50 -0.81
C THR A 91 -17.14 -6.41 0.05
N PRO A 92 -16.20 -5.85 0.81
CA PRO A 92 -15.42 -6.62 1.77
C PRO A 92 -16.33 -7.31 2.81
N LEU A 93 -15.99 -8.55 3.14
CA LEU A 93 -16.69 -9.38 4.12
C LEU A 93 -15.72 -9.75 5.25
N PRO A 94 -16.22 -10.05 6.45
CA PRO A 94 -15.42 -10.70 7.48
C PRO A 94 -14.98 -12.10 6.99
N TYR A 95 -13.77 -12.51 7.32
CA TYR A 95 -13.36 -13.89 7.08
C TYR A 95 -14.24 -14.84 7.90
N GLN A 96 -14.62 -16.00 7.34
CA GLN A 96 -15.54 -16.96 7.97
C GLN A 96 -16.92 -16.37 8.34
N LEU A 97 -17.46 -15.46 7.53
CA LEU A 97 -18.79 -14.86 7.77
C LEU A 97 -19.91 -15.89 8.02
N PRO A 98 -20.03 -17.01 7.30
CA PRO A 98 -21.07 -18.02 7.60
C PRO A 98 -20.99 -18.57 9.03
N GLU A 99 -19.78 -18.75 9.57
CA GLU A 99 -19.57 -19.19 10.95
C GLU A 99 -20.02 -18.12 11.96
N ILE A 100 -19.73 -16.83 11.68
CA ILE A 100 -20.19 -15.71 12.49
C ILE A 100 -21.72 -15.70 12.58
N ILE A 101 -22.39 -15.94 11.46
CA ILE A 101 -23.85 -15.95 11.39
C ILE A 101 -24.43 -17.16 12.11
N SER A 102 -23.85 -18.34 11.93
CA SER A 102 -24.40 -19.59 12.50
C SER A 102 -24.18 -19.73 14.01
N ARG A 103 -23.15 -19.08 14.56
CA ARG A 103 -22.72 -19.17 15.97
C ARG A 103 -23.03 -17.86 16.73
N GLU A 104 -24.31 -17.47 16.74
CA GLU A 104 -24.80 -16.14 17.19
C GLU A 104 -24.43 -15.75 18.63
N THR A 105 -24.30 -16.71 19.54
CA THR A 105 -24.08 -16.45 20.97
C THR A 105 -22.63 -16.53 21.39
N GLU A 106 -21.73 -16.93 20.49
CA GLU A 106 -20.33 -17.15 20.82
C GLU A 106 -19.52 -15.86 20.70
N VAL A 107 -18.47 -15.77 21.49
CA VAL A 107 -17.48 -14.69 21.44
C VAL A 107 -16.75 -14.75 20.10
N ILE A 108 -16.62 -13.61 19.43
CA ILE A 108 -15.87 -13.51 18.18
C ILE A 108 -14.45 -13.02 18.48
N TYR A 109 -13.46 -13.80 18.09
CA TYR A 109 -12.06 -13.43 18.14
C TYR A 109 -11.64 -12.75 16.83
N ILE A 110 -11.09 -11.55 16.90
CA ILE A 110 -10.59 -10.82 15.72
C ILE A 110 -9.07 -10.85 15.75
N CYS A 111 -8.47 -11.50 14.74
CA CYS A 111 -7.04 -11.58 14.51
C CYS A 111 -6.60 -10.62 13.39
N GLU A 112 -5.27 -10.46 13.19
CA GLU A 112 -4.75 -9.65 12.09
C GLU A 112 -4.85 -10.36 10.73
N GLY A 113 -4.68 -11.68 10.70
CA GLY A 113 -4.63 -12.46 9.47
C GLY A 113 -5.43 -13.76 9.48
N GLU A 114 -5.72 -14.26 8.27
CA GLU A 114 -6.53 -15.46 8.04
C GLU A 114 -5.90 -16.72 8.63
N LYS A 115 -4.55 -16.81 8.63
CA LYS A 115 -3.81 -17.96 9.22
C LYS A 115 -4.15 -18.16 10.69
N ASP A 116 -4.22 -17.07 11.45
CA ASP A 116 -4.50 -17.12 12.88
C ASP A 116 -5.97 -17.40 13.14
N CYS A 117 -6.86 -16.93 12.25
CA CYS A 117 -8.28 -17.28 12.30
C CYS A 117 -8.50 -18.78 12.09
N ASP A 118 -7.87 -19.38 11.06
CA ASP A 118 -7.96 -20.82 10.79
C ASP A 118 -7.39 -21.63 11.98
N PHE A 119 -6.27 -21.16 12.54
CA PHE A 119 -5.66 -21.81 13.69
C PHE A 119 -6.57 -21.80 14.94
N LEU A 120 -7.27 -20.72 15.21
CA LEU A 120 -8.26 -20.64 16.30
C LEU A 120 -9.51 -21.48 15.99
N ALA A 121 -9.95 -21.49 14.72
CA ALA A 121 -11.08 -22.30 14.27
C ALA A 121 -10.80 -23.80 14.46
N ASP A 122 -9.58 -24.28 14.18
CA ASP A 122 -9.14 -25.65 14.43
C ASP A 122 -9.19 -26.02 15.93
N LYS A 123 -9.16 -25.04 16.82
CA LYS A 123 -9.35 -25.20 18.26
C LYS A 123 -10.79 -25.00 18.72
N GLY A 124 -11.74 -24.86 17.80
CA GLY A 124 -13.16 -24.69 18.07
C GLY A 124 -13.58 -23.26 18.40
N LEU A 125 -12.70 -22.28 18.34
CA LEU A 125 -13.01 -20.87 18.60
C LEU A 125 -13.54 -20.17 17.34
N LEU A 126 -14.50 -19.24 17.51
CA LEU A 126 -15.03 -18.44 16.42
C LEU A 126 -14.10 -17.26 16.14
N ALA A 127 -13.36 -17.31 15.05
CA ALA A 127 -12.36 -16.29 14.71
C ALA A 127 -12.58 -15.68 13.33
N THR A 128 -12.18 -14.43 13.17
CA THR A 128 -12.30 -13.67 11.93
C THR A 128 -11.21 -12.63 11.80
N CYS A 129 -11.05 -12.09 10.60
CA CYS A 129 -10.23 -10.92 10.29
C CYS A 129 -10.80 -10.16 9.09
N ASN A 130 -10.25 -8.99 8.80
CA ASN A 130 -10.49 -8.31 7.52
C ASN A 130 -9.48 -8.75 6.46
N SER A 131 -9.86 -8.72 5.20
CA SER A 131 -8.92 -8.91 4.10
C SER A 131 -7.94 -7.73 4.00
N GLY A 132 -6.68 -8.03 3.67
CA GLY A 132 -5.66 -7.00 3.44
C GLY A 132 -4.85 -6.58 4.67
N GLY A 133 -5.01 -7.27 5.82
CA GLY A 133 -4.19 -7.10 7.02
C GLY A 133 -4.40 -5.79 7.78
N ALA A 134 -3.42 -5.46 8.63
CA ALA A 134 -3.48 -4.31 9.51
C ALA A 134 -3.78 -2.98 8.80
N GLY A 135 -4.63 -2.15 9.41
CA GLY A 135 -5.00 -0.83 8.89
C GLY A 135 -6.03 -0.81 7.77
N ASN A 136 -6.50 -1.98 7.30
CA ASN A 136 -7.45 -2.09 6.20
C ASN A 136 -8.89 -2.44 6.62
N TRP A 137 -9.24 -2.26 7.89
CA TRP A 137 -10.60 -2.43 8.34
C TRP A 137 -11.56 -1.50 7.57
N LYS A 138 -12.72 -2.02 7.19
CA LYS A 138 -13.74 -1.26 6.45
C LYS A 138 -15.01 -1.13 7.28
N PRO A 139 -15.63 0.06 7.34
CA PRO A 139 -16.87 0.27 8.11
C PRO A 139 -18.02 -0.64 7.68
N THR A 140 -18.02 -1.16 6.46
CA THR A 140 -18.99 -2.12 5.94
C THR A 140 -18.99 -3.45 6.71
N LEU A 141 -17.92 -3.75 7.44
CA LEU A 141 -17.80 -4.97 8.26
C LEU A 141 -18.56 -4.83 9.59
N ASN A 142 -18.76 -3.61 10.09
CA ASN A 142 -19.19 -3.35 11.47
C ASN A 142 -20.56 -3.99 11.81
N GLU A 143 -21.50 -4.03 10.86
CA GLU A 143 -22.84 -4.58 11.08
C GLU A 143 -22.83 -6.07 11.45
N HIS A 144 -21.84 -6.83 11.00
CA HIS A 144 -21.72 -8.25 11.30
C HIS A 144 -21.35 -8.54 12.78
N PHE A 145 -20.98 -7.50 13.52
CA PHE A 145 -20.61 -7.57 14.93
C PHE A 145 -21.65 -6.96 15.87
N ARG A 146 -22.82 -6.59 15.34
CA ARG A 146 -23.89 -5.97 16.15
C ARG A 146 -24.35 -6.90 17.27
N GLU A 147 -24.40 -6.37 18.50
CA GLU A 147 -24.77 -7.08 19.74
C GLU A 147 -23.87 -8.31 20.06
N ARG A 148 -22.67 -8.39 19.45
CA ARG A 148 -21.73 -9.50 19.70
C ARG A 148 -20.69 -9.12 20.74
N GLU A 149 -20.23 -10.13 21.48
CA GLU A 149 -19.06 -10.01 22.33
C GLU A 149 -17.80 -10.25 21.47
N VAL A 150 -16.89 -9.28 21.48
CA VAL A 150 -15.71 -9.26 20.62
C VAL A 150 -14.44 -9.23 21.44
N VAL A 151 -13.48 -10.10 21.08
CA VAL A 151 -12.13 -10.12 21.61
C VAL A 151 -11.15 -9.87 20.47
N ILE A 152 -10.40 -8.80 20.55
CA ILE A 152 -9.37 -8.43 19.56
C ILE A 152 -8.03 -8.94 20.05
N LEU A 153 -7.33 -9.71 19.22
CA LEU A 153 -6.00 -10.27 19.45
C LEU A 153 -5.01 -9.62 18.47
N PRO A 154 -4.45 -8.46 18.79
CA PRO A 154 -3.49 -7.80 17.91
C PRO A 154 -2.14 -8.51 17.94
N ASP A 155 -1.41 -8.49 16.82
CA ASP A 155 0.00 -8.84 16.81
C ASP A 155 0.78 -7.87 17.70
N LEU A 156 1.82 -8.35 18.41
CA LEU A 156 2.60 -7.53 19.34
C LEU A 156 3.62 -6.66 18.60
N ASP A 157 3.13 -5.81 17.68
CA ASP A 157 3.92 -4.76 17.06
C ASP A 157 3.10 -3.45 16.96
N LYS A 158 3.76 -2.37 16.54
CA LYS A 158 3.10 -1.07 16.43
C LYS A 158 1.96 -1.05 15.40
N ALA A 159 2.02 -1.89 14.37
CA ALA A 159 0.98 -1.97 13.35
C ALA A 159 -0.25 -2.70 13.89
N GLY A 160 -0.04 -3.83 14.56
CA GLY A 160 -1.08 -4.61 15.22
C GLY A 160 -1.76 -3.83 16.36
N GLU A 161 -1.00 -3.15 17.23
CA GLU A 161 -1.57 -2.28 18.27
C GLU A 161 -2.50 -1.20 17.65
N LYS A 162 -1.99 -0.49 16.63
CA LYS A 162 -2.77 0.55 15.95
C LYS A 162 -4.01 -0.04 15.26
N HIS A 163 -3.88 -1.21 14.66
CA HIS A 163 -4.98 -1.91 14.02
C HIS A 163 -6.03 -2.35 15.03
N GLY A 164 -5.63 -2.96 16.14
CA GLY A 164 -6.54 -3.37 17.21
C GLY A 164 -7.35 -2.20 17.77
N ARG A 165 -6.71 -1.05 17.99
CA ARG A 165 -7.39 0.18 18.42
C ARG A 165 -8.36 0.71 17.36
N LEU A 166 -7.98 0.66 16.07
CA LEU A 166 -8.87 1.03 14.96
C LEU A 166 -10.12 0.15 14.95
N VAL A 167 -9.95 -1.17 14.99
CA VAL A 167 -11.05 -2.14 14.98
C VAL A 167 -11.97 -1.91 16.19
N ALA A 168 -11.40 -1.74 17.38
CA ALA A 168 -12.16 -1.46 18.59
C ALA A 168 -13.00 -0.17 18.45
N SER A 169 -12.42 0.90 17.93
CA SER A 169 -13.14 2.18 17.73
C SER A 169 -14.26 2.07 16.70
N GLU A 170 -14.06 1.29 15.64
CA GLU A 170 -15.07 1.07 14.62
C GLU A 170 -16.24 0.20 15.12
N LEU A 171 -15.93 -0.80 15.95
CA LEU A 171 -16.94 -1.73 16.48
C LEU A 171 -17.67 -1.23 17.73
N GLN A 172 -17.16 -0.24 18.42
CA GLN A 172 -17.73 0.25 19.67
C GLN A 172 -19.22 0.66 19.59
N PRO A 173 -19.70 1.29 18.48
CA PRO A 173 -21.13 1.59 18.32
C PRO A 173 -22.02 0.38 18.01
N PHE A 174 -21.44 -0.77 17.74
CA PHE A 174 -22.13 -1.97 17.25
C PHE A 174 -22.07 -3.13 18.22
N ALA A 175 -20.87 -3.44 18.72
CA ALA A 175 -20.65 -4.61 19.56
C ALA A 175 -21.24 -4.44 20.97
N LYS A 176 -21.68 -5.55 21.57
CA LYS A 176 -22.17 -5.60 22.96
C LYS A 176 -21.04 -5.32 23.95
N SER A 177 -19.86 -5.89 23.71
CA SER A 177 -18.65 -5.66 24.48
C SER A 177 -17.39 -5.90 23.62
N ILE A 178 -16.32 -5.18 23.96
CA ILE A 178 -15.04 -5.31 23.28
C ILE A 178 -13.95 -5.45 24.33
N LYS A 179 -13.05 -6.41 24.11
CA LYS A 179 -11.80 -6.56 24.86
C LYS A 179 -10.64 -6.56 23.87
N ILE A 180 -9.54 -5.90 24.22
CA ILE A 180 -8.26 -6.00 23.50
C ILE A 180 -7.33 -6.80 24.39
N VAL A 181 -6.94 -7.98 23.95
CA VAL A 181 -6.13 -8.92 24.73
C VAL A 181 -4.73 -9.00 24.14
N GLU A 182 -3.75 -8.55 24.88
CA GLU A 182 -2.34 -8.71 24.52
C GLU A 182 -1.87 -10.09 24.99
N LEU A 183 -1.42 -10.91 24.04
CA LEU A 183 -0.94 -12.25 24.33
C LEU A 183 0.48 -12.17 24.93
N PRO A 184 0.83 -13.01 25.94
CA PRO A 184 2.16 -13.03 26.53
C PRO A 184 3.19 -13.73 25.63
N VAL A 185 3.48 -13.13 24.47
CA VAL A 185 4.44 -13.60 23.47
C VAL A 185 5.57 -12.57 23.30
N GLY A 186 6.62 -12.92 22.57
CA GLY A 186 7.72 -11.99 22.29
C GLY A 186 7.33 -10.87 21.29
N ASP A 187 8.24 -9.92 21.09
CA ASP A 187 8.10 -8.85 20.10
C ASP A 187 7.73 -9.42 18.72
N LYS A 188 6.69 -8.85 18.11
CA LYS A 188 6.06 -9.31 16.85
C LYS A 188 5.41 -10.69 16.89
N GLY A 189 5.15 -11.21 18.10
CA GLY A 189 4.45 -12.49 18.24
C GLY A 189 2.97 -12.36 17.90
N ASP A 190 2.42 -13.47 17.41
CA ASP A 190 1.03 -13.63 16.97
C ASP A 190 0.30 -14.70 17.80
N VAL A 191 -0.94 -15.00 17.44
CA VAL A 191 -1.75 -16.07 18.06
C VAL A 191 -1.06 -17.43 17.94
N TYR A 192 -0.46 -17.72 16.79
CA TYR A 192 0.24 -18.98 16.56
C TYR A 192 1.43 -19.14 17.51
N ASP A 193 2.19 -18.07 17.75
CA ASP A 193 3.32 -18.06 18.68
C ASP A 193 2.89 -18.30 20.13
N PHE A 194 1.75 -17.74 20.55
CA PHE A 194 1.18 -18.00 21.87
C PHE A 194 0.95 -19.49 22.13
N PHE A 195 0.28 -20.15 21.20
CA PHE A 195 -0.03 -21.59 21.35
C PHE A 195 1.21 -22.46 21.22
N ASN A 196 2.14 -22.14 20.34
CA ASN A 196 3.41 -22.89 20.23
C ASN A 196 4.33 -22.68 21.44
N GLY A 197 4.20 -21.57 22.13
CA GLY A 197 4.89 -21.28 23.39
C GLY A 197 4.31 -22.03 24.61
N GLY A 198 3.30 -22.87 24.40
CA GLY A 198 2.65 -23.66 25.46
C GLY A 198 1.31 -23.09 25.93
N GLY A 199 0.78 -22.09 25.25
CA GLY A 199 -0.58 -21.59 25.47
C GLY A 199 -1.64 -22.64 25.14
N SER A 200 -2.80 -22.55 25.76
CA SER A 200 -3.95 -23.40 25.53
C SER A 200 -5.23 -22.55 25.39
N VAL A 201 -6.33 -23.17 24.96
CA VAL A 201 -7.64 -22.49 24.90
C VAL A 201 -8.05 -21.99 26.29
N GLU A 202 -7.81 -22.80 27.32
CA GLU A 202 -8.11 -22.45 28.70
C GLU A 202 -7.25 -21.25 29.18
N SER A 203 -5.98 -21.22 28.81
CA SER A 203 -5.10 -20.09 29.16
C SER A 203 -5.48 -18.82 28.40
N LEU A 204 -5.90 -18.92 27.15
CA LEU A 204 -6.45 -17.81 26.38
C LEU A 204 -7.75 -17.30 27.03
N GLN A 205 -8.67 -18.20 27.38
CA GLN A 205 -9.92 -17.81 28.02
C GLN A 205 -9.68 -17.10 29.35
N LYS A 206 -8.71 -17.57 30.15
CA LYS A 206 -8.31 -16.90 31.38
C LYS A 206 -7.83 -15.48 31.12
N LEU A 207 -6.98 -15.26 30.11
CA LEU A 207 -6.53 -13.91 29.70
C LEU A 207 -7.69 -13.03 29.30
N VAL A 208 -8.65 -13.58 28.53
CA VAL A 208 -9.87 -12.87 28.14
C VAL A 208 -10.71 -12.50 29.38
N ASP A 209 -10.85 -13.40 30.34
CA ASP A 209 -11.62 -13.14 31.56
C ASP A 209 -10.98 -12.06 32.44
N GLU A 210 -9.65 -12.09 32.56
CA GLU A 210 -8.85 -11.12 33.31
C GLU A 210 -8.77 -9.75 32.62
N THR A 211 -8.98 -9.67 31.29
CA THR A 211 -8.96 -8.41 30.53
C THR A 211 -10.29 -7.64 30.73
N PRO A 212 -10.23 -6.39 31.19
CA PRO A 212 -11.44 -5.59 31.36
C PRO A 212 -12.10 -5.29 30.01
N VAL A 213 -13.44 -5.20 30.01
CA VAL A 213 -14.18 -4.68 28.87
C VAL A 213 -13.75 -3.23 28.63
N LEU A 214 -13.53 -2.89 27.37
CA LEU A 214 -13.15 -1.55 26.96
C LEU A 214 -14.25 -0.56 27.35
N GLN A 215 -13.91 0.38 28.24
CA GLN A 215 -14.84 1.39 28.73
C GLN A 215 -14.44 2.77 28.21
N GLY A 216 -15.45 3.60 27.87
CA GLY A 216 -15.23 4.94 27.35
C GLY A 216 -15.10 4.95 25.82
N GLU A 217 -15.19 6.14 25.23
CA GLU A 217 -14.96 6.30 23.80
C GLU A 217 -13.51 5.98 23.44
N VAL A 218 -13.32 5.03 22.54
CA VAL A 218 -12.02 4.82 21.91
C VAL A 218 -11.83 5.97 20.93
N GLU A 219 -10.85 6.82 21.20
CA GLU A 219 -10.51 7.88 20.25
C GLU A 219 -10.20 7.25 18.89
N LYS A 220 -11.09 7.52 17.91
CA LYS A 220 -10.78 7.20 16.52
C LYS A 220 -9.49 7.92 16.15
N PRO A 221 -8.56 7.26 15.44
CA PRO A 221 -7.44 7.98 14.87
C PRO A 221 -7.99 9.15 14.07
N GLN A 222 -7.91 10.36 14.62
CA GLN A 222 -8.47 11.54 13.98
C GLN A 222 -7.71 11.76 12.66
N PRO A 223 -8.40 11.78 11.52
CA PRO A 223 -7.77 12.14 10.24
C PRO A 223 -7.27 13.59 10.28
N PHE A 224 -7.84 14.37 11.20
CA PHE A 224 -7.42 15.76 11.49
C PHE A 224 -6.95 15.81 12.93
N GLN A 225 -5.69 16.20 13.13
CA GLN A 225 -5.18 16.50 14.46
C GLN A 225 -5.53 17.96 14.81
N SER A 226 -6.04 18.21 16.02
CA SER A 226 -6.12 19.57 16.54
C SER A 226 -4.72 20.16 16.61
N TRP A 227 -4.60 21.45 16.28
CA TRP A 227 -3.33 22.14 16.39
C TRP A 227 -2.80 22.04 17.82
N GLN A 228 -1.59 21.56 17.97
CA GLN A 228 -0.84 21.60 19.21
C GLN A 228 0.30 22.62 19.06
N ILE A 229 0.68 23.28 20.15
CA ILE A 229 1.85 24.16 20.13
C ILE A 229 3.08 23.28 19.88
N ILE A 230 3.70 23.47 18.72
CA ILE A 230 4.88 22.72 18.29
C ILE A 230 6.06 23.67 18.29
N ASP A 231 7.19 23.26 18.86
CA ASP A 231 8.44 23.96 18.65
C ASP A 231 8.87 23.84 17.17
N PRO A 232 8.93 24.96 16.42
CA PRO A 232 9.30 24.92 15.00
C PRO A 232 10.69 24.34 14.74
N PHE A 233 11.59 24.37 15.73
CA PHE A 233 12.95 23.84 15.62
C PHE A 233 13.00 22.31 15.69
N LEU A 234 11.96 21.68 16.22
CA LEU A 234 11.83 20.21 16.28
C LEU A 234 11.25 19.61 14.99
N LEU A 235 10.65 20.45 14.12
CA LEU A 235 10.12 19.97 12.84
C LEU A 235 11.27 19.67 11.86
N PRO A 236 11.27 18.48 11.22
CA PRO A 236 12.26 18.17 10.21
C PRO A 236 12.13 19.13 9.03
N LYS A 237 13.25 19.74 8.65
CA LYS A 237 13.30 20.65 7.50
C LYS A 237 12.98 19.87 6.22
N ARG A 238 12.07 20.40 5.41
CA ARG A 238 11.78 19.85 4.08
C ARG A 238 12.99 20.04 3.16
N ASP A 239 13.36 19.02 2.40
CA ASP A 239 14.42 19.11 1.40
C ASP A 239 13.83 19.53 0.05
N PHE A 240 13.72 20.84 -0.15
CA PHE A 240 13.34 21.40 -1.43
C PHE A 240 14.52 21.35 -2.39
N ILE A 241 14.37 20.63 -3.50
CA ILE A 241 15.38 20.45 -4.52
C ILE A 241 15.31 21.54 -5.58
N TYR A 242 14.12 22.04 -5.92
CA TYR A 242 13.87 23.08 -6.90
C TYR A 242 12.49 23.71 -6.66
N GLY A 243 12.43 25.01 -6.32
CA GLY A 243 11.18 25.71 -6.05
C GLY A 243 10.29 24.98 -5.06
N SER A 244 9.11 24.54 -5.53
CA SER A 244 8.17 23.74 -4.74
C SER A 244 8.46 22.24 -4.77
N PHE A 245 9.43 21.75 -5.55
CA PHE A 245 9.75 20.34 -5.62
C PHE A 245 10.50 19.88 -4.37
N CYS A 246 9.85 19.06 -3.59
CA CYS A 246 10.35 18.55 -2.33
C CYS A 246 10.69 17.05 -2.47
N ARG A 247 11.86 16.64 -1.98
CA ARG A 247 12.27 15.22 -2.02
C ARG A 247 11.27 14.35 -1.29
N GLY A 248 10.91 13.22 -1.92
CA GLY A 248 9.94 12.25 -1.36
C GLY A 248 8.48 12.63 -1.54
N TYR A 249 8.17 13.74 -2.25
CA TYR A 249 6.80 14.17 -2.54
C TYR A 249 6.55 14.28 -4.04
N CYS A 250 5.32 14.00 -4.45
CA CYS A 250 4.86 14.29 -5.81
C CYS A 250 4.40 15.75 -5.91
N SER A 251 4.75 16.42 -7.00
CA SER A 251 4.22 17.73 -7.35
C SER A 251 3.36 17.62 -8.61
N LEU A 252 2.18 18.25 -8.61
CA LEU A 252 1.25 18.22 -9.73
C LEU A 252 1.09 19.64 -10.29
N THR A 253 1.32 19.79 -11.61
CA THR A 253 1.03 21.01 -12.34
C THR A 253 -0.20 20.78 -13.22
N VAL A 254 -1.26 21.56 -12.98
CA VAL A 254 -2.52 21.48 -13.71
C VAL A 254 -2.81 22.80 -14.44
N SER A 255 -3.12 22.73 -15.74
CA SER A 255 -3.59 23.86 -16.51
C SER A 255 -4.31 23.38 -17.78
N PRO A 256 -5.07 24.23 -18.47
CA PRO A 256 -5.66 23.93 -19.78
C PRO A 256 -4.62 23.47 -20.80
N GLY A 257 -5.08 22.83 -21.88
CA GLY A 257 -4.22 22.48 -23.01
C GLY A 257 -3.61 23.71 -23.71
N GLY A 258 -2.45 23.56 -24.34
CA GLY A 258 -1.85 24.60 -25.20
C GLY A 258 -1.15 25.75 -24.50
N VAL A 259 -1.11 25.78 -23.16
CA VAL A 259 -0.50 26.92 -22.39
C VAL A 259 1.00 26.73 -22.08
N GLY A 260 1.65 25.72 -22.65
CA GLY A 260 3.10 25.53 -22.53
C GLY A 260 3.57 24.68 -21.35
N LYS A 261 2.70 23.85 -20.72
CA LYS A 261 3.09 22.97 -19.60
C LYS A 261 4.30 22.10 -19.90
N SER A 262 4.31 21.42 -21.06
CA SER A 262 5.39 20.52 -21.46
C SER A 262 6.72 21.27 -21.64
N LEU A 263 6.67 22.47 -22.21
CA LEU A 263 7.87 23.29 -22.33
C LEU A 263 8.38 23.80 -20.98
N LEU A 264 7.46 24.20 -20.09
CA LEU A 264 7.82 24.60 -18.72
C LEU A 264 8.46 23.44 -17.95
N SER A 265 7.85 22.26 -17.99
CA SER A 265 8.40 21.07 -17.28
C SER A 265 9.74 20.62 -17.87
N LEU A 266 9.94 20.69 -19.19
CA LEU A 266 11.22 20.43 -19.82
C LEU A 266 12.28 21.46 -19.40
N SER A 267 11.95 22.74 -19.37
CA SER A 267 12.85 23.79 -18.91
C SER A 267 13.22 23.63 -17.43
N GLN A 268 12.27 23.21 -16.58
CA GLN A 268 12.55 22.87 -15.19
C GLN A 268 13.47 21.64 -15.07
N ALA A 269 13.29 20.63 -15.91
CA ALA A 269 14.16 19.45 -15.98
C ALA A 269 15.59 19.85 -16.34
N ILE A 270 15.77 20.71 -17.34
CA ILE A 270 17.08 21.23 -17.75
C ILE A 270 17.71 22.08 -16.64
N SER A 271 16.92 22.93 -15.97
CA SER A 271 17.39 23.70 -14.82
C SER A 271 17.90 22.77 -13.70
N CYS A 272 17.14 21.74 -13.36
CA CYS A 272 17.56 20.75 -12.38
C CYS A 272 18.82 19.96 -12.83
N ALA A 273 18.93 19.62 -14.10
CA ALA A 273 20.07 18.87 -14.65
C ALA A 273 21.36 19.68 -14.60
N THR A 274 21.29 20.96 -14.95
CA THR A 274 22.45 21.87 -14.98
C THR A 274 22.77 22.51 -13.62
N GLY A 275 21.81 22.57 -12.70
CA GLY A 275 21.92 23.36 -11.48
C GLY A 275 21.79 24.86 -11.69
N LYS A 276 21.43 25.31 -12.90
CA LYS A 276 21.30 26.74 -13.26
C LYS A 276 19.88 27.26 -13.06
N GLY A 277 19.75 28.45 -12.53
CA GLY A 277 18.45 29.10 -12.24
C GLY A 277 18.02 30.08 -13.32
N PHE A 278 17.48 29.60 -14.42
CA PHE A 278 17.02 30.46 -15.53
C PHE A 278 15.48 30.66 -15.57
N LEU A 279 14.73 30.05 -14.67
CA LEU A 279 13.30 30.26 -14.50
C LEU A 279 12.94 30.98 -13.19
N GLY A 280 13.86 31.83 -12.68
CA GLY A 280 13.68 32.52 -11.41
C GLY A 280 13.86 31.66 -10.16
N VAL A 281 14.17 30.39 -10.32
CA VAL A 281 14.48 29.45 -9.25
C VAL A 281 15.78 28.73 -9.56
N THR A 282 16.69 28.67 -8.59
CA THR A 282 17.96 27.97 -8.71
C THR A 282 17.93 26.64 -7.94
N PRO A 283 18.23 25.51 -8.58
CA PRO A 283 18.41 24.24 -7.88
C PRO A 283 19.56 24.30 -6.87
N LYS A 284 19.50 23.51 -5.80
CA LYS A 284 20.60 23.46 -4.80
C LYS A 284 21.91 22.94 -5.38
N LYS A 285 21.84 22.07 -6.38
CA LYS A 285 22.94 21.45 -7.11
C LYS A 285 22.41 20.82 -8.41
N PRO A 286 23.27 20.41 -9.34
CA PRO A 286 22.86 19.54 -10.45
C PRO A 286 22.30 18.21 -9.96
N TYR A 287 21.27 17.71 -10.65
CA TYR A 287 20.62 16.44 -10.39
C TYR A 287 20.57 15.60 -11.67
N LYS A 288 20.61 14.27 -11.55
CA LYS A 288 20.19 13.39 -12.64
C LYS A 288 18.68 13.45 -12.77
N VAL A 289 18.19 13.76 -13.98
CA VAL A 289 16.78 14.00 -14.25
C VAL A 289 16.31 13.10 -15.38
N ILE A 290 15.21 12.39 -15.18
CA ILE A 290 14.48 11.69 -16.23
C ILE A 290 13.28 12.54 -16.61
N TYR A 291 13.17 12.92 -17.88
CA TYR A 291 12.01 13.59 -18.45
C TYR A 291 11.28 12.62 -19.38
N TYR A 292 10.06 12.26 -19.01
CA TYR A 292 9.19 11.37 -19.77
C TYR A 292 8.01 12.16 -20.33
N ASN A 293 7.72 11.99 -21.62
CA ASN A 293 6.55 12.55 -22.27
C ASN A 293 5.90 11.46 -23.16
N SER A 294 4.62 11.17 -22.92
CA SER A 294 3.86 10.15 -23.69
C SER A 294 3.22 10.68 -24.96
N GLU A 295 3.22 12.00 -25.18
CA GLU A 295 2.53 12.63 -26.32
C GLU A 295 3.46 12.92 -27.50
N ASP A 296 4.72 13.26 -27.23
CA ASP A 296 5.68 13.68 -28.24
C ASP A 296 6.72 12.60 -28.53
N PRO A 297 7.11 12.35 -29.81
CA PRO A 297 8.18 11.44 -30.16
C PRO A 297 9.55 11.99 -29.71
N ILE A 298 10.54 11.10 -29.59
CA ILE A 298 11.85 11.43 -29.03
C ILE A 298 12.58 12.54 -29.78
N ASP A 299 12.48 12.57 -31.11
CA ASP A 299 13.10 13.61 -31.95
C ASP A 299 12.49 15.01 -31.69
N GLU A 300 11.20 15.09 -31.39
CA GLU A 300 10.56 16.34 -30.98
C GLU A 300 11.02 16.79 -29.60
N LEU A 301 11.16 15.86 -28.64
CA LEU A 301 11.72 16.18 -27.34
C LEU A 301 13.17 16.69 -27.46
N GLN A 302 13.98 16.10 -28.34
CA GLN A 302 15.33 16.57 -28.63
C GLN A 302 15.34 17.98 -29.23
N ARG A 303 14.47 18.27 -30.24
CA ARG A 303 14.36 19.62 -30.83
C ARG A 303 13.99 20.66 -29.78
N ARG A 304 13.01 20.38 -28.93
CA ARG A 304 12.59 21.30 -27.85
C ARG A 304 13.70 21.47 -26.83
N THR A 305 14.43 20.41 -26.48
CA THR A 305 15.59 20.50 -25.59
C THR A 305 16.65 21.44 -26.17
N LEU A 306 17.04 21.25 -27.44
CA LEU A 306 17.99 22.12 -28.12
C LEU A 306 17.52 23.56 -28.17
N ALA A 307 16.25 23.81 -28.42
CA ALA A 307 15.70 25.17 -28.43
C ALA A 307 15.79 25.85 -27.04
N VAL A 308 15.51 25.10 -25.97
CA VAL A 308 15.67 25.63 -24.59
C VAL A 308 17.15 25.89 -24.28
N LEU A 309 18.06 24.98 -24.62
CA LEU A 309 19.50 25.16 -24.43
C LEU A 309 20.01 26.39 -25.16
N GLN A 310 19.63 26.56 -26.44
CA GLN A 310 20.00 27.72 -27.25
C GLN A 310 19.45 29.03 -26.66
N HIS A 311 18.20 29.05 -26.23
CA HIS A 311 17.54 30.23 -25.66
C HIS A 311 18.23 30.71 -24.37
N PHE A 312 18.67 29.81 -23.53
CA PHE A 312 19.33 30.11 -22.24
C PHE A 312 20.86 30.04 -22.31
N GLU A 313 21.43 29.93 -23.49
CA GLU A 313 22.88 29.89 -23.72
C GLU A 313 23.58 28.78 -22.90
N ILE A 314 22.98 27.59 -22.87
CA ILE A 314 23.48 26.41 -22.14
C ILE A 314 24.17 25.49 -23.14
N ASP A 315 25.42 25.09 -22.85
CA ASP A 315 26.13 24.09 -23.68
C ASP A 315 25.53 22.69 -23.49
N GLN A 316 25.46 21.90 -24.57
CA GLN A 316 24.89 20.55 -24.51
C GLN A 316 25.68 19.63 -23.57
N SER A 317 26.99 19.84 -23.42
CA SER A 317 27.77 19.06 -22.47
C SER A 317 27.38 19.21 -21.02
N GLU A 318 26.67 20.30 -20.68
CA GLU A 318 26.21 20.54 -19.30
C GLU A 318 25.03 19.64 -18.89
N ILE A 319 24.31 19.10 -19.86
CA ILE A 319 23.20 18.14 -19.61
C ILE A 319 23.59 16.70 -19.94
N GLU A 320 24.76 16.48 -20.52
CA GLU A 320 25.28 15.14 -20.82
C GLU A 320 25.35 14.31 -19.52
N ASN A 321 24.81 13.10 -19.56
CA ASN A 321 24.74 12.21 -18.38
C ASN A 321 23.98 12.78 -17.17
N GLN A 322 23.27 13.90 -17.33
CA GLN A 322 22.42 14.50 -16.30
C GLN A 322 20.91 14.48 -16.71
N LEU A 323 20.59 14.74 -17.98
CA LEU A 323 19.22 14.72 -18.49
C LEU A 323 19.00 13.49 -19.38
N PHE A 324 17.99 12.70 -19.04
CA PHE A 324 17.56 11.51 -19.77
C PHE A 324 16.15 11.75 -20.31
N LEU A 325 15.99 11.63 -21.63
CA LEU A 325 14.70 11.81 -22.30
C LEU A 325 14.08 10.45 -22.62
N ALA A 326 12.78 10.31 -22.36
CA ALA A 326 12.01 9.14 -22.74
C ALA A 326 10.66 9.56 -23.34
N SER A 327 10.25 8.87 -24.41
CA SER A 327 8.96 9.05 -25.05
C SER A 327 8.11 7.78 -24.96
N GLY A 328 6.78 7.91 -24.89
CA GLY A 328 5.83 6.81 -24.88
C GLY A 328 5.49 6.28 -26.25
#